data_35b1d3f5e7e99a06b2037342cbd65440
#
_entry.id   35b1d3f5e7e99a06b2037342cbd65440
#
_cell.length_a   1.000
_cell.length_b   1.000
_cell.length_c   1.000
_cell.angle_alpha   90.00
_cell.angle_beta   90.00
_cell.angle_gamma   90.00
#
_symmetry.space_group_name_H-M   'P 1'
#
loop_
_entity.id
_entity.type
_entity.pdbx_description
1 polymer ?
#
loop_
_entity_poly.entity_id
_entity_poly.type
_entity_poly.pdbx_seq_one_letter_code
_entity_poly.pdbx_strand_id
1 'polypeptide(L)'
;NNIRENIDAIDEIFHNYNKNYLKIVNPNILVKKLRNIHCTNPMINNQMKSLSKNIIVLEKIEKDYGSLDNFVSIETPNDIANMLNDGKYKMAQVGRAFAYDYLKRIGINTCKNSVQLKRLFGNHRLGIVENENATEQQVLNIIKKIANLNNCDEIVVESILIQFCLLRSANICGEYPNCEKCKIRSYCNHNKN
;
A
#
# COMPACT_ATOMS: atom_id res chain seq x y z
N ASN A 1 13.33 -14.81 -4.67
CA ASN A 1 12.49 -13.71 -5.13
C ASN A 1 13.21 -12.99 -6.28
N ASN A 2 12.82 -13.34 -7.51
CA ASN A 2 13.51 -12.93 -8.75
C ASN A 2 13.86 -11.44 -8.84
N ILE A 3 13.09 -10.55 -8.20
CA ILE A 3 13.38 -9.10 -8.21
C ILE A 3 14.68 -8.77 -7.45
N ARG A 4 14.88 -9.35 -6.25
CA ARG A 4 16.09 -9.08 -5.45
C ARG A 4 17.36 -9.61 -6.11
N GLU A 5 17.26 -10.74 -6.78
CA GLU A 5 18.36 -11.40 -7.48
C GLU A 5 18.74 -10.69 -8.79
N ASN A 6 17.84 -9.89 -9.34
CA ASN A 6 18.00 -9.19 -10.61
C ASN A 6 17.98 -7.67 -10.49
N ILE A 7 18.31 -7.10 -9.32
CA ILE A 7 18.16 -5.66 -9.08
C ILE A 7 19.03 -4.84 -10.04
N ASP A 8 20.27 -5.24 -10.26
CA ASP A 8 21.21 -4.55 -11.15
C ASP A 8 20.71 -4.58 -12.61
N ALA A 9 20.20 -5.73 -13.05
CA ALA A 9 19.61 -5.86 -14.38
C ALA A 9 18.34 -5.01 -14.55
N ILE A 10 17.54 -4.86 -13.48
CA ILE A 10 16.36 -3.99 -13.46
C ILE A 10 16.80 -2.53 -13.57
N ASP A 11 17.79 -2.10 -12.80
CA ASP A 11 18.33 -0.74 -12.83
C ASP A 11 18.87 -0.39 -14.24
N GLU A 12 19.57 -1.34 -14.88
CA GLU A 12 20.03 -1.18 -16.27
C GLU A 12 18.86 -1.07 -17.25
N ILE A 13 17.82 -1.91 -17.14
CA ILE A 13 16.61 -1.87 -17.99
C ILE A 13 15.93 -0.50 -17.89
N PHE A 14 15.86 0.07 -16.69
CA PHE A 14 15.25 1.37 -16.45
C PHE A 14 16.24 2.55 -16.58
N HIS A 15 17.47 2.31 -17.06
CA HIS A 15 18.53 3.31 -17.19
C HIS A 15 18.73 4.11 -15.90
N ASN A 16 18.88 3.40 -14.78
CA ASN A 16 18.96 3.98 -13.43
C ASN A 16 17.82 4.96 -13.14
N TYR A 17 16.62 4.59 -13.59
CA TYR A 17 15.39 5.37 -13.42
C TYR A 17 15.44 6.78 -14.01
N ASN A 18 16.20 6.97 -15.10
CA ASN A 18 16.28 8.25 -15.80
C ASN A 18 14.92 8.66 -16.35
N LYS A 19 14.34 9.73 -15.79
CA LYS A 19 12.98 10.17 -16.11
C LYS A 19 12.81 10.56 -17.60
N ASN A 20 13.83 11.11 -18.24
CA ASN A 20 13.74 11.51 -19.64
C ASN A 20 13.69 10.27 -20.56
N TYR A 21 14.49 9.25 -20.28
CA TYR A 21 14.42 7.98 -21.00
C TYR A 21 13.05 7.30 -20.77
N LEU A 22 12.60 7.21 -19.54
CA LEU A 22 11.37 6.51 -19.19
C LEU A 22 10.10 7.17 -19.72
N LYS A 23 10.13 8.47 -20.02
CA LYS A 23 9.01 9.18 -20.68
C LYS A 23 8.83 8.80 -22.15
N ILE A 24 9.90 8.45 -22.85
CA ILE A 24 9.90 8.25 -24.31
C ILE A 24 10.06 6.80 -24.73
N VAL A 25 10.59 5.93 -23.86
CA VAL A 25 10.81 4.53 -24.19
C VAL A 25 9.50 3.80 -24.49
N ASN A 26 9.51 2.97 -25.53
CA ASN A 26 8.35 2.14 -25.84
C ASN A 26 8.11 1.13 -24.69
N PRO A 27 6.93 1.14 -24.03
CA PRO A 27 6.62 0.23 -22.92
C PRO A 27 6.83 -1.25 -23.25
N ASN A 28 6.60 -1.66 -24.49
CA ASN A 28 6.77 -3.06 -24.92
C ASN A 28 8.24 -3.51 -24.86
N ILE A 29 9.20 -2.59 -25.05
CA ILE A 29 10.63 -2.87 -24.90
C ILE A 29 10.94 -3.20 -23.44
N LEU A 30 10.44 -2.40 -22.51
CA LEU A 30 10.60 -2.65 -21.07
C LEU A 30 9.98 -3.99 -20.66
N VAL A 31 8.74 -4.26 -21.11
CA VAL A 31 8.06 -5.53 -20.84
C VAL A 31 8.88 -6.73 -21.34
N LYS A 32 9.41 -6.65 -22.60
CA LYS A 32 10.23 -7.71 -23.18
C LYS A 32 11.49 -7.96 -22.35
N LYS A 33 12.23 -6.91 -21.99
CA LYS A 33 13.45 -7.00 -21.18
C LYS A 33 13.14 -7.61 -19.81
N LEU A 34 12.09 -7.17 -19.12
CA LEU A 34 11.67 -7.70 -17.81
C LEU A 34 11.24 -9.17 -17.89
N ARG A 35 10.60 -9.60 -18.97
CA ARG A 35 10.26 -11.01 -19.21
C ARG A 35 11.51 -11.88 -19.35
N ASN A 36 12.53 -11.41 -20.05
CA ASN A 36 13.77 -12.15 -20.25
C ASN A 36 14.50 -12.46 -18.93
N ILE A 37 14.36 -11.63 -17.93
CA ILE A 37 14.93 -11.85 -16.58
C ILE A 37 13.89 -12.40 -15.58
N HIS A 38 12.73 -12.89 -16.05
CA HIS A 38 11.65 -13.45 -15.24
C HIS A 38 11.12 -12.51 -14.12
N CYS A 39 11.23 -11.19 -14.29
CA CYS A 39 10.78 -10.17 -13.35
C CYS A 39 9.46 -9.54 -13.78
N THR A 40 8.42 -10.34 -13.98
CA THR A 40 7.10 -9.89 -14.44
C THR A 40 5.96 -10.39 -13.58
N ASN A 41 4.80 -9.75 -13.75
CA ASN A 41 3.53 -10.13 -13.16
C ASN A 41 2.41 -9.97 -14.21
N PRO A 42 1.17 -10.45 -13.95
CA PRO A 42 0.06 -10.33 -14.91
C PRO A 42 -0.27 -8.90 -15.36
N MET A 43 0.05 -7.90 -14.52
CA MET A 43 -0.27 -6.49 -14.78
C MET A 43 0.88 -5.71 -15.46
N ILE A 44 2.02 -6.34 -15.75
CA ILE A 44 3.25 -5.68 -16.20
C ILE A 44 3.03 -4.80 -17.44
N ASN A 45 2.20 -5.23 -18.39
CA ASN A 45 1.91 -4.44 -19.59
C ASN A 45 1.23 -3.10 -19.24
N ASN A 46 0.25 -3.13 -18.34
CA ASN A 46 -0.46 -1.92 -17.91
C ASN A 46 0.45 -1.01 -17.05
N GLN A 47 1.28 -1.60 -16.20
CA GLN A 47 2.25 -0.86 -15.40
C GLN A 47 3.25 -0.12 -16.28
N MET A 48 3.83 -0.77 -17.27
CA MET A 48 4.79 -0.12 -18.19
C MET A 48 4.12 0.95 -19.06
N LYS A 49 2.90 0.74 -19.53
CA LYS A 49 2.12 1.75 -20.25
C LYS A 49 1.78 2.98 -19.41
N SER A 50 1.68 2.81 -18.10
CA SER A 50 1.37 3.90 -17.18
C SER A 50 2.59 4.74 -16.80
N LEU A 51 3.80 4.22 -17.00
CA LEU A 51 5.04 4.80 -16.46
C LEU A 51 5.28 6.23 -16.95
N SER A 52 5.27 6.47 -18.27
CA SER A 52 5.49 7.81 -18.83
C SER A 52 4.43 8.82 -18.36
N LYS A 53 3.17 8.39 -18.27
CA LYS A 53 2.08 9.24 -17.77
C LYS A 53 2.29 9.63 -16.30
N ASN A 54 2.71 8.69 -15.49
CA ASN A 54 2.95 8.91 -14.07
C ASN A 54 4.17 9.81 -13.83
N ILE A 55 5.22 9.70 -14.64
CA ILE A 55 6.37 10.62 -14.59
C ILE A 55 5.94 12.06 -14.90
N ILE A 56 5.08 12.27 -15.88
CA ILE A 56 4.53 13.60 -16.20
C ILE A 56 3.74 14.17 -15.00
N VAL A 57 2.99 13.32 -14.30
CA VAL A 57 2.28 13.75 -13.08
C VAL A 57 3.26 14.13 -11.97
N LEU A 58 4.33 13.36 -11.76
CA LEU A 58 5.37 13.70 -10.79
C LEU A 58 6.05 15.03 -11.13
N GLU A 59 6.38 15.28 -12.40
CA GLU A 59 6.92 16.58 -12.84
C GLU A 59 5.96 17.76 -12.59
N LYS A 60 4.65 17.50 -12.75
CA LYS A 60 3.63 18.52 -12.40
C LYS A 60 3.60 18.80 -10.91
N ILE A 61 3.71 17.76 -10.07
CA ILE A 61 3.82 17.95 -8.61
C ILE A 61 5.09 18.73 -8.26
N GLU A 62 6.24 18.34 -8.82
CA GLU A 62 7.51 19.07 -8.63
C GLU A 62 7.36 20.56 -8.98
N LYS A 63 6.68 20.87 -10.09
CA LYS A 63 6.42 22.25 -10.51
C LYS A 63 5.52 23.01 -9.54
N ASP A 64 4.46 22.37 -9.06
CA ASP A 64 3.44 23.04 -8.22
C ASP A 64 3.93 23.22 -6.76
N TYR A 65 4.79 22.32 -6.25
CA TYR A 65 5.26 22.28 -4.85
C TYR A 65 6.76 22.60 -4.70
N GLY A 66 7.48 22.79 -5.80
CA GLY A 66 8.93 22.98 -5.82
C GLY A 66 9.74 21.68 -5.72
N SER A 67 9.23 20.67 -5.03
CA SER A 67 9.82 19.32 -4.96
C SER A 67 8.79 18.29 -4.55
N LEU A 68 9.11 17.00 -4.77
CA LEU A 68 8.27 15.89 -4.26
C LEU A 68 8.32 15.79 -2.73
N ASP A 69 9.47 16.14 -2.11
CA ASP A 69 9.60 16.14 -0.65
C ASP A 69 8.71 17.21 -0.01
N ASN A 70 8.62 18.40 -0.61
CA ASN A 70 7.69 19.44 -0.16
C ASN A 70 6.23 18.97 -0.25
N PHE A 71 5.86 18.33 -1.36
CA PHE A 71 4.51 17.80 -1.53
C PHE A 71 4.12 16.85 -0.40
N VAL A 72 4.98 15.90 -0.06
CA VAL A 72 4.69 14.91 1.00
C VAL A 72 4.85 15.47 2.42
N SER A 73 5.50 16.61 2.59
CA SER A 73 5.68 17.28 3.87
C SER A 73 4.56 18.26 4.22
N ILE A 74 3.94 18.87 3.21
CA ILE A 74 2.90 19.90 3.39
C ILE A 74 1.52 19.29 3.50
N GLU A 75 1.24 18.25 2.69
CA GLU A 75 -0.07 17.64 2.60
C GLU A 75 -0.22 16.48 3.60
N THR A 76 -1.46 16.21 4.02
CA THR A 76 -1.70 15.02 4.85
C THR A 76 -1.62 13.73 4.01
N PRO A 77 -1.23 12.59 4.60
CA PRO A 77 -1.20 11.30 3.88
C PRO A 77 -2.53 10.95 3.21
N ASN A 78 -3.66 11.33 3.83
CA ASN A 78 -4.99 11.13 3.28
C ASN A 78 -5.24 12.00 2.04
N ASP A 79 -4.83 13.26 2.08
CA ASP A 79 -5.01 14.18 0.95
C ASP A 79 -4.11 13.79 -0.21
N ILE A 80 -2.85 13.40 0.06
CA ILE A 80 -1.95 12.84 -0.96
C ILE A 80 -2.58 11.61 -1.61
N ALA A 81 -3.08 10.66 -0.81
CA ALA A 81 -3.70 9.45 -1.34
C ALA A 81 -4.93 9.77 -2.23
N ASN A 82 -5.73 10.77 -1.86
CA ASN A 82 -6.85 11.25 -2.67
C ASN A 82 -6.37 11.91 -3.96
N MET A 83 -5.40 12.81 -3.88
CA MET A 83 -4.87 13.52 -5.05
C MET A 83 -4.25 12.57 -6.08
N LEU A 84 -3.55 11.52 -5.64
CA LEU A 84 -2.91 10.54 -6.51
C LEU A 84 -3.89 9.51 -7.09
N ASN A 85 -4.98 9.20 -6.36
CA ASN A 85 -5.97 8.21 -6.78
C ASN A 85 -7.00 8.80 -7.75
N ASP A 86 -7.58 9.95 -7.45
CA ASP A 86 -8.71 10.49 -8.21
C ASP A 86 -8.75 12.03 -8.28
N GLY A 87 -7.78 12.70 -7.69
CA GLY A 87 -7.71 14.16 -7.59
C GLY A 87 -6.83 14.81 -8.66
N LYS A 88 -6.32 15.98 -8.31
CA LYS A 88 -5.53 16.88 -9.17
C LYS A 88 -4.32 16.20 -9.83
N TYR A 89 -3.72 15.22 -9.13
CA TYR A 89 -2.52 14.49 -9.56
C TYR A 89 -2.80 13.01 -9.79
N LYS A 90 -3.95 12.69 -10.34
CA LYS A 90 -4.34 11.30 -10.64
C LYS A 90 -3.26 10.56 -11.42
N MET A 91 -2.73 9.50 -10.82
CA MET A 91 -1.76 8.60 -11.44
C MET A 91 -2.47 7.39 -12.06
N ALA A 92 -2.01 6.98 -13.24
CA ALA A 92 -2.54 5.79 -13.91
C ALA A 92 -2.14 4.52 -13.14
N GLN A 93 -3.08 3.60 -12.94
CA GLN A 93 -2.91 2.35 -12.19
C GLN A 93 -2.57 2.54 -10.71
N VAL A 94 -2.71 3.74 -10.18
CA VAL A 94 -2.53 4.03 -8.75
C VAL A 94 -3.90 4.25 -8.13
N GLY A 95 -4.37 3.24 -7.41
CA GLY A 95 -5.53 3.36 -6.53
C GLY A 95 -5.10 3.81 -5.14
N ARG A 96 -6.07 4.12 -4.29
CA ARG A 96 -5.84 4.63 -2.93
C ARG A 96 -4.90 3.74 -2.09
N ALA A 97 -5.07 2.41 -2.16
CA ALA A 97 -4.21 1.47 -1.46
C ALA A 97 -2.74 1.51 -1.93
N PHE A 98 -2.50 1.76 -3.23
CA PHE A 98 -1.15 1.95 -3.76
C PHE A 98 -0.54 3.29 -3.36
N ALA A 99 -1.36 4.34 -3.27
CA ALA A 99 -0.89 5.64 -2.79
C ALA A 99 -0.38 5.56 -1.34
N TYR A 100 -1.11 4.88 -0.46
CA TYR A 100 -0.64 4.61 0.91
C TYR A 100 0.62 3.73 0.95
N ASP A 101 0.73 2.71 0.08
CA ASP A 101 1.92 1.86 -0.01
C ASP A 101 3.16 2.67 -0.48
N TYR A 102 2.96 3.62 -1.41
CA TYR A 102 4.00 4.57 -1.81
C TYR A 102 4.45 5.44 -0.64
N LEU A 103 3.51 6.07 0.09
CA LEU A 103 3.83 6.92 1.24
C LEU A 103 4.63 6.18 2.30
N LYS A 104 4.25 4.93 2.61
CA LYS A 104 5.01 4.07 3.53
C LYS A 104 6.44 3.82 3.06
N ARG A 105 6.63 3.58 1.75
CA ARG A 105 7.96 3.29 1.18
C ARG A 105 8.91 4.47 1.24
N ILE A 106 8.39 5.70 1.18
CA ILE A 106 9.17 6.93 1.35
C ILE A 106 9.28 7.39 2.81
N GLY A 107 8.84 6.57 3.78
CA GLY A 107 9.02 6.82 5.20
C GLY A 107 7.93 7.65 5.88
N ILE A 108 6.82 7.93 5.18
CA ILE A 108 5.69 8.63 5.80
C ILE A 108 4.94 7.68 6.74
N ASN A 109 4.81 8.08 8.00
CA ASN A 109 4.07 7.30 9.00
C ASN A 109 2.57 7.29 8.67
N THR A 110 2.13 6.23 8.04
CA THR A 110 0.73 6.02 7.67
C THR A 110 0.44 4.53 7.51
N CYS A 111 -0.82 4.15 7.54
CA CYS A 111 -1.22 2.75 7.37
C CYS A 111 -2.01 2.54 6.07
N LYS A 112 -1.85 1.33 5.52
CA LYS A 112 -2.59 0.86 4.37
C LYS A 112 -3.90 0.25 4.82
N ASN A 113 -4.98 0.69 4.22
CA ASN A 113 -6.26 0.08 4.43
C ASN A 113 -6.35 -1.29 3.72
N SER A 114 -6.50 -2.34 4.49
CA SER A 114 -6.58 -3.71 3.97
C SER A 114 -7.92 -4.38 4.30
N VAL A 115 -8.36 -5.28 3.43
CA VAL A 115 -9.58 -6.09 3.64
C VAL A 115 -9.47 -6.87 4.96
N GLN A 116 -8.27 -7.32 5.33
CA GLN A 116 -8.01 -8.03 6.57
C GLN A 116 -8.33 -7.17 7.79
N LEU A 117 -7.89 -5.92 7.81
CA LEU A 117 -8.13 -5.00 8.93
C LEU A 117 -9.59 -4.56 9.01
N LYS A 118 -10.23 -4.32 7.85
CA LYS A 118 -11.68 -4.04 7.81
C LYS A 118 -12.47 -5.15 8.46
N ARG A 119 -12.19 -6.40 8.10
CA ARG A 119 -12.83 -7.58 8.67
C ARG A 119 -12.48 -7.76 10.16
N LEU A 120 -11.20 -7.59 10.54
CA LEU A 120 -10.74 -7.76 11.92
C LEU A 120 -11.47 -6.84 12.90
N PHE A 121 -11.71 -5.59 12.52
CA PHE A 121 -12.40 -4.60 13.36
C PHE A 121 -13.92 -4.67 13.27
N GLY A 122 -14.45 -5.41 12.30
CA GLY A 122 -15.88 -5.58 12.07
C GLY A 122 -16.60 -6.33 13.19
N ASN A 123 -17.94 -6.26 13.16
CA ASN A 123 -18.81 -6.82 14.20
C ASN A 123 -18.65 -8.33 14.38
N HIS A 124 -18.43 -9.08 13.29
CA HIS A 124 -18.26 -10.54 13.34
C HIS A 124 -16.83 -10.99 13.79
N ARG A 125 -15.98 -10.05 14.20
CA ARG A 125 -14.63 -10.32 14.75
C ARG A 125 -14.47 -9.59 16.08
N LEU A 126 -13.64 -8.57 16.16
CA LEU A 126 -13.40 -7.83 17.40
C LEU A 126 -14.61 -6.98 17.84
N GLY A 127 -15.54 -6.68 16.92
CA GLY A 127 -16.72 -5.89 17.22
C GLY A 127 -16.42 -4.46 17.64
N ILE A 128 -15.33 -3.88 17.10
CA ILE A 128 -14.98 -2.48 17.38
C ILE A 128 -15.92 -1.51 16.65
N VAL A 129 -16.45 -1.97 15.50
CA VAL A 129 -17.50 -1.25 14.75
C VAL A 129 -18.74 -2.13 14.64
N GLU A 130 -19.91 -1.50 14.47
CA GLU A 130 -21.21 -2.19 14.38
C GLU A 130 -21.40 -2.91 13.04
N ASN A 131 -20.82 -2.38 11.97
CA ASN A 131 -20.91 -2.98 10.64
C ASN A 131 -20.10 -4.27 10.55
N GLU A 132 -20.47 -5.15 9.62
CA GLU A 132 -19.74 -6.40 9.32
C GLU A 132 -18.27 -6.16 9.05
N ASN A 133 -17.95 -5.10 8.30
CA ASN A 133 -16.59 -4.66 8.01
C ASN A 133 -16.43 -3.17 8.34
N ALA A 134 -15.30 -2.82 8.93
CA ALA A 134 -14.96 -1.43 9.15
C ALA A 134 -14.78 -0.67 7.82
N THR A 135 -15.14 0.60 7.81
CA THR A 135 -14.80 1.51 6.70
C THR A 135 -13.31 1.85 6.73
N GLU A 136 -12.81 2.40 5.64
CA GLU A 136 -11.43 2.87 5.54
C GLU A 136 -11.08 3.87 6.64
N GLN A 137 -11.91 4.87 6.82
CA GLN A 137 -11.70 5.89 7.83
C GLN A 137 -11.73 5.33 9.26
N GLN A 138 -12.60 4.36 9.52
CA GLN A 138 -12.64 3.69 10.82
C GLN A 138 -11.36 2.90 11.09
N VAL A 139 -10.83 2.16 10.08
CA VAL A 139 -9.54 1.44 10.21
C VAL A 139 -8.42 2.40 10.56
N LEU A 140 -8.28 3.51 9.82
CA LEU A 140 -7.25 4.52 10.06
C LEU A 140 -7.35 5.09 11.49
N ASN A 141 -8.55 5.48 11.92
CA ASN A 141 -8.79 6.04 13.26
C ASN A 141 -8.47 5.03 14.38
N ILE A 142 -8.83 3.75 14.19
CA ILE A 142 -8.57 2.68 15.17
C ILE A 142 -7.06 2.46 15.29
N ILE A 143 -6.34 2.34 14.17
CA ILE A 143 -4.88 2.14 14.18
C ILE A 143 -4.18 3.32 14.83
N LYS A 144 -4.55 4.55 14.48
CA LYS A 144 -4.01 5.77 15.11
C LYS A 144 -4.22 5.77 16.63
N LYS A 145 -5.42 5.38 17.08
CA LYS A 145 -5.73 5.28 18.51
C LYS A 145 -4.86 4.23 19.21
N ILE A 146 -4.68 3.04 18.61
CA ILE A 146 -3.83 1.99 19.15
C ILE A 146 -2.37 2.45 19.19
N ALA A 147 -1.87 3.07 18.13
CA ALA A 147 -0.51 3.59 18.05
C ALA A 147 -0.23 4.63 19.15
N ASN A 148 -1.12 5.60 19.33
CA ASN A 148 -1.01 6.62 20.38
C ASN A 148 -1.01 6.00 21.78
N LEU A 149 -1.89 5.03 22.06
CA LEU A 149 -1.97 4.35 23.35
C LEU A 149 -0.72 3.53 23.70
N ASN A 150 0.03 3.11 22.68
CA ASN A 150 1.23 2.26 22.82
C ASN A 150 2.54 3.01 22.53
N ASN A 151 2.49 4.32 22.30
CA ASN A 151 3.68 5.14 21.98
C ASN A 151 4.50 4.56 20.81
N CYS A 152 3.84 4.15 19.74
CA CYS A 152 4.48 3.60 18.56
C CYS A 152 3.86 4.15 17.26
N ASP A 153 4.54 3.90 16.13
CA ASP A 153 4.05 4.34 14.83
C ASP A 153 2.87 3.52 14.31
N GLU A 154 1.97 4.16 13.57
CA GLU A 154 0.82 3.51 12.93
C GLU A 154 1.23 2.35 12.03
N ILE A 155 2.37 2.46 11.34
CA ILE A 155 2.93 1.42 10.47
C ILE A 155 3.31 0.15 11.25
N VAL A 156 3.75 0.30 12.51
CA VAL A 156 4.07 -0.84 13.39
C VAL A 156 2.79 -1.58 13.76
N VAL A 157 1.77 -0.84 14.22
CA VAL A 157 0.45 -1.40 14.57
C VAL A 157 -0.16 -2.13 13.38
N GLU A 158 -0.20 -1.47 12.22
CA GLU A 158 -0.72 -2.06 10.98
C GLU A 158 0.01 -3.35 10.63
N SER A 159 1.35 -3.33 10.67
CA SER A 159 2.16 -4.48 10.31
C SER A 159 1.89 -5.69 11.22
N ILE A 160 1.79 -5.49 12.52
CA ILE A 160 1.46 -6.54 13.49
C ILE A 160 0.06 -7.12 13.21
N LEU A 161 -0.94 -6.26 13.03
CA LEU A 161 -2.32 -6.69 12.81
C LEU A 161 -2.51 -7.40 11.46
N ILE A 162 -1.80 -6.95 10.41
CA ILE A 162 -1.81 -7.65 9.13
C ILE A 162 -1.16 -9.02 9.26
N GLN A 163 0.01 -9.13 9.92
CA GLN A 163 0.68 -10.42 10.16
C GLN A 163 -0.22 -11.39 10.94
N PHE A 164 -0.97 -10.88 11.91
CA PHE A 164 -1.97 -11.66 12.65
C PHE A 164 -3.05 -12.28 11.75
N CYS A 165 -3.39 -11.62 10.63
CA CYS A 165 -4.44 -12.04 9.71
C CYS A 165 -3.93 -12.84 8.50
N LEU A 166 -2.66 -12.71 8.09
CA LEU A 166 -2.15 -13.29 6.84
C LEU A 166 -1.91 -14.79 6.95
N LEU A 167 -2.37 -15.56 5.92
CA LEU A 167 -2.21 -17.00 5.81
C LEU A 167 -0.74 -17.47 5.86
N ARG A 168 0.18 -16.67 5.30
CA ARG A 168 1.62 -16.99 5.25
C ARG A 168 2.40 -16.44 6.44
N SER A 169 1.72 -16.01 7.49
CA SER A 169 2.30 -15.47 8.73
C SER A 169 1.70 -16.16 9.94
N ALA A 170 1.18 -15.42 10.92
CA ALA A 170 0.57 -16.00 12.11
C ALA A 170 -0.73 -16.77 11.82
N ASN A 171 -1.47 -16.37 10.78
CA ASN A 171 -2.72 -17.00 10.33
C ASN A 171 -3.72 -17.26 11.47
N ILE A 172 -3.88 -16.30 12.37
CA ILE A 172 -4.80 -16.44 13.51
C ILE A 172 -6.19 -15.94 13.13
N CYS A 173 -6.29 -14.70 12.58
CA CYS A 173 -7.58 -14.09 12.21
C CYS A 173 -7.72 -13.92 10.70
N GLY A 174 -7.46 -14.98 9.93
CA GLY A 174 -7.65 -15.05 8.49
C GLY A 174 -9.13 -15.06 8.08
N GLU A 175 -9.39 -15.44 6.83
CA GLU A 175 -10.76 -15.68 6.33
C GLU A 175 -11.44 -16.78 7.14
N TYR A 176 -10.73 -17.85 7.39
CA TYR A 176 -11.11 -18.94 8.32
C TYR A 176 -10.25 -18.79 9.58
N PRO A 177 -10.79 -18.21 10.67
CA PRO A 177 -9.99 -17.86 11.83
C PRO A 177 -9.66 -19.11 12.69
N ASN A 178 -8.42 -19.14 13.20
CA ASN A 178 -7.97 -20.15 14.15
C ASN A 178 -8.14 -19.63 15.59
N CYS A 179 -9.37 -19.65 16.08
CA CYS A 179 -9.73 -19.07 17.38
C CYS A 179 -9.08 -19.80 18.57
N GLU A 180 -8.70 -21.06 18.44
CA GLU A 180 -8.01 -21.80 19.49
C GLU A 180 -6.63 -21.23 19.82
N LYS A 181 -5.93 -20.70 18.80
CA LYS A 181 -4.62 -20.06 18.95
C LYS A 181 -4.71 -18.56 19.31
N CYS A 182 -5.92 -18.00 19.32
CA CYS A 182 -6.12 -16.57 19.48
C CYS A 182 -6.07 -16.16 20.97
N LYS A 183 -5.08 -15.37 21.37
CA LYS A 183 -4.92 -14.89 22.75
C LYS A 183 -5.99 -13.90 23.20
N ILE A 184 -6.70 -13.28 22.25
CA ILE A 184 -7.76 -12.29 22.52
C ILE A 184 -9.15 -12.83 22.20
N ARG A 185 -9.31 -14.15 22.06
CA ARG A 185 -10.58 -14.78 21.69
C ARG A 185 -11.76 -14.43 22.61
N SER A 186 -11.50 -14.27 23.91
CA SER A 186 -12.52 -13.92 24.91
C SER A 186 -13.17 -12.56 24.69
N TYR A 187 -12.49 -11.66 23.98
CA TYR A 187 -12.98 -10.32 23.65
C TYR A 187 -13.60 -10.25 22.24
N CYS A 188 -13.61 -11.36 21.51
CA CYS A 188 -14.01 -11.38 20.10
C CYS A 188 -15.46 -11.89 19.96
N ASN A 189 -16.29 -11.17 19.20
CA ASN A 189 -17.68 -11.56 18.95
C ASN A 189 -17.80 -12.89 18.20
N HIS A 190 -16.83 -13.20 17.33
CA HIS A 190 -16.82 -14.48 16.60
C HIS A 190 -16.74 -15.71 17.51
N ASN A 191 -16.24 -15.56 18.72
CA ASN A 191 -16.13 -16.66 19.70
C ASN A 191 -17.32 -16.69 20.68
N LYS A 192 -18.23 -15.72 20.62
CA LYS A 192 -19.42 -15.63 21.48
C LYS A 192 -20.66 -16.27 20.82
N ASN A 193 -20.58 -16.53 19.52
CA ASN A 193 -21.55 -17.25 18.72
C ASN A 193 -21.04 -18.68 18.44
#